data_1be9fad694812f4fc764d9008218e2aa
#
_entry.id   1be9fad694812f4fc764d9008218e2aa
#
_cell.length_a   1.000
_cell.length_b   1.000
_cell.length_c   1.000
_cell.angle_alpha   90.00
_cell.angle_beta   90.00
_cell.angle_gamma   90.00
#
_symmetry.space_group_name_H-M   'P 1'
#
loop_
_entity.id
_entity.type
_entity.pdbx_description
1 polymer ?
#
loop_
_entity_poly.entity_id
_entity_poly.type
_entity_poly.pdbx_seq_one_letter_code
_entity_poly.pdbx_strand_id
1 'polypeptide(L)'
;GYGGGHNAAIRKAIASGSDYHLVINADVYFNTGVIPAITKYMAENEDVAMVQPNVLYPNGEQQYTVRMLPTPANLIFRRFLPNSWGEKMNYKYLLKFNDHKHEMNIPYHHGCFMFFRVKCFDTVGLFDERFFLYPEDIDITRRMHKHFRTMFWPGAVVTHKHCAASYKSNKMLLIHMKNMIKYFNKWG
;
A
#
# COMPACT_ATOMS: atom_id res chain seq x y z
N GLY A 1 8.69 11.48 9.23
CA GLY A 1 8.45 10.12 8.73
C GLY A 1 7.67 10.15 7.43
N TYR A 2 7.53 9.00 6.79
CA TYR A 2 6.81 8.85 5.51
C TYR A 2 5.38 9.41 5.58
N GLY A 3 4.58 8.93 6.52
CA GLY A 3 3.19 9.38 6.69
C GLY A 3 3.06 10.88 6.94
N GLY A 4 3.93 11.47 7.78
CA GLY A 4 3.89 12.92 8.06
C GLY A 4 4.19 13.78 6.83
N GLY A 5 5.11 13.35 5.96
CA GLY A 5 5.37 14.04 4.68
C GLY A 5 4.15 14.03 3.77
N HIS A 6 3.52 12.85 3.60
CA HIS A 6 2.30 12.72 2.79
C HIS A 6 1.11 13.44 3.40
N ASN A 7 0.96 13.46 4.74
CA ASN A 7 -0.11 14.20 5.40
C ASN A 7 -0.09 15.70 5.09
N ALA A 8 1.09 16.30 5.00
CA ALA A 8 1.20 17.71 4.61
C ALA A 8 0.67 17.96 3.19
N ALA A 9 0.96 17.05 2.26
CA ALA A 9 0.46 17.13 0.88
C ALA A 9 -1.05 16.85 0.79
N ILE A 10 -1.55 15.84 1.53
CA ILE A 10 -2.99 15.52 1.58
C ILE A 10 -3.80 16.70 2.14
N ARG A 11 -3.33 17.35 3.22
CA ARG A 11 -4.01 18.57 3.75
C ARG A 11 -4.10 19.68 2.71
N LYS A 12 -3.08 19.84 1.87
CA LYS A 12 -3.14 20.81 0.75
C LYS A 12 -4.17 20.38 -0.30
N ALA A 13 -4.22 19.10 -0.65
CA ALA A 13 -5.23 18.58 -1.58
C ALA A 13 -6.67 18.80 -1.06
N ILE A 14 -6.91 18.54 0.24
CA ILE A 14 -8.18 18.82 0.89
C ILE A 14 -8.52 20.33 0.82
N ALA A 15 -7.58 21.18 1.19
CA ALA A 15 -7.77 22.64 1.20
C ALA A 15 -8.00 23.22 -0.20
N SER A 16 -7.46 22.61 -1.25
CA SER A 16 -7.66 23.01 -2.64
C SER A 16 -8.93 22.43 -3.28
N GLY A 17 -9.69 21.60 -2.58
CA GLY A 17 -10.87 20.93 -3.12
C GLY A 17 -10.57 19.89 -4.18
N SER A 18 -9.38 19.27 -4.14
CA SER A 18 -9.02 18.23 -5.09
C SER A 18 -9.86 16.96 -4.87
N ASP A 19 -10.35 16.33 -5.95
CA ASP A 19 -11.11 15.07 -5.86
C ASP A 19 -10.22 13.88 -5.51
N TYR A 20 -8.98 13.90 -6.01
CA TYR A 20 -8.03 12.79 -5.88
C TYR A 20 -6.66 13.24 -5.41
N HIS A 21 -5.93 12.33 -4.78
CA HIS A 21 -4.56 12.54 -4.32
C HIS A 21 -3.72 11.28 -4.58
N LEU A 22 -2.53 11.46 -5.18
CA LEU A 22 -1.59 10.37 -5.42
C LEU A 22 -0.45 10.42 -4.39
N VAL A 23 -0.28 9.34 -3.66
CA VAL A 23 0.93 9.02 -2.89
C VAL A 23 1.78 8.08 -3.73
N ILE A 24 3.03 8.47 -3.98
CA ILE A 24 3.93 7.75 -4.88
C ILE A 24 5.38 7.81 -4.42
N ASN A 25 6.12 6.72 -4.61
CA ASN A 25 7.57 6.69 -4.42
C ASN A 25 8.30 7.30 -5.62
N ALA A 26 9.45 7.92 -5.36
CA ALA A 26 10.26 8.59 -6.39
C ALA A 26 10.85 7.64 -7.44
N ASP A 27 10.83 6.32 -7.21
CA ASP A 27 11.35 5.27 -8.09
C ASP A 27 10.25 4.47 -8.81
N VAL A 28 9.06 5.07 -8.91
CA VAL A 28 7.93 4.56 -9.72
C VAL A 28 7.84 5.30 -11.04
N TYR A 29 7.66 4.57 -12.14
CA TYR A 29 7.55 5.08 -13.52
C TYR A 29 6.27 4.57 -14.17
N PHE A 30 5.62 5.42 -14.95
CA PHE A 30 4.41 5.08 -15.70
C PHE A 30 4.21 6.03 -16.88
N ASN A 31 3.40 5.62 -17.86
CA ASN A 31 3.05 6.47 -19.00
C ASN A 31 1.94 7.48 -18.65
N THR A 32 1.75 8.47 -19.49
CA THR A 32 0.79 9.56 -19.29
C THR A 32 -0.68 9.11 -19.24
N GLY A 33 -1.01 7.93 -19.73
CA GLY A 33 -2.38 7.37 -19.73
C GLY A 33 -2.81 6.78 -18.39
N VAL A 34 -1.89 6.48 -17.47
CA VAL A 34 -2.19 5.79 -16.20
C VAL A 34 -3.11 6.61 -15.30
N ILE A 35 -2.79 7.88 -15.05
CA ILE A 35 -3.59 8.74 -14.17
C ILE A 35 -5.00 8.98 -14.73
N PRO A 36 -5.19 9.36 -16.00
CA PRO A 36 -6.51 9.48 -16.58
C PRO A 36 -7.34 8.19 -16.50
N ALA A 37 -6.73 7.03 -16.74
CA ALA A 37 -7.41 5.74 -16.68
C ALA A 37 -7.90 5.42 -15.25
N ILE A 38 -7.06 5.61 -14.23
CA ILE A 38 -7.45 5.41 -12.81
C ILE A 38 -8.52 6.40 -12.39
N THR A 39 -8.40 7.66 -12.81
CA THR A 39 -9.40 8.71 -12.52
C THR A 39 -10.76 8.34 -13.10
N LYS A 40 -10.81 7.88 -14.36
CA LYS A 40 -12.03 7.41 -15.01
C LYS A 40 -12.64 6.23 -14.24
N TYR A 41 -11.82 5.21 -13.93
CA TYR A 41 -12.28 4.05 -13.16
C TYR A 41 -12.90 4.46 -11.81
N MET A 42 -12.25 5.37 -11.08
CA MET A 42 -12.79 5.86 -9.81
C MET A 42 -14.04 6.72 -9.98
N ALA A 43 -14.16 7.50 -11.05
CA ALA A 43 -15.38 8.27 -11.33
C ALA A 43 -16.59 7.37 -11.59
N GLU A 44 -16.37 6.22 -12.24
CA GLU A 44 -17.39 5.20 -12.51
C GLU A 44 -17.69 4.29 -11.29
N ASN A 45 -16.86 4.35 -10.22
CA ASN A 45 -16.97 3.53 -9.01
C ASN A 45 -16.88 4.42 -7.76
N GLU A 46 -17.97 5.07 -7.37
CA GLU A 46 -17.98 6.07 -6.30
C GLU A 46 -17.68 5.53 -4.91
N ASP A 47 -17.91 4.25 -4.67
CA ASP A 47 -17.64 3.53 -3.42
C ASP A 47 -16.15 3.13 -3.27
N VAL A 48 -15.33 3.35 -4.30
CA VAL A 48 -13.89 3.11 -4.27
C VAL A 48 -13.16 4.30 -3.66
N ALA A 49 -12.50 4.07 -2.53
CA ALA A 49 -11.69 5.08 -1.84
C ALA A 49 -10.24 5.12 -2.31
N MET A 50 -9.72 4.01 -2.77
CA MET A 50 -8.31 3.90 -3.16
C MET A 50 -8.13 2.88 -4.28
N VAL A 51 -7.21 3.20 -5.19
CA VAL A 51 -6.78 2.29 -6.27
C VAL A 51 -5.26 2.14 -6.24
N GLN A 52 -4.81 0.89 -6.38
CA GLN A 52 -3.44 0.55 -6.75
C GLN A 52 -3.44 -0.17 -8.09
N PRO A 53 -2.69 0.31 -9.09
CA PRO A 53 -2.53 -0.37 -10.38
C PRO A 53 -1.69 -1.63 -10.25
N ASN A 54 -1.56 -2.37 -11.32
CA ASN A 54 -0.58 -3.45 -11.40
C ASN A 54 0.84 -2.89 -11.36
N VAL A 55 1.67 -3.41 -10.45
CA VAL A 55 3.04 -2.94 -10.24
C VAL A 55 4.01 -4.02 -10.68
N LEU A 56 4.91 -3.68 -11.60
CA LEU A 56 5.92 -4.58 -12.12
C LEU A 56 7.33 -4.12 -11.71
N TYR A 57 8.27 -5.05 -11.67
CA TYR A 57 9.69 -4.74 -11.65
C TYR A 57 10.15 -4.25 -13.05
N PRO A 58 11.33 -3.60 -13.17
CA PRO A 58 11.87 -3.17 -14.47
C PRO A 58 12.09 -4.30 -15.48
N ASN A 59 12.25 -5.53 -15.01
CA ASN A 59 12.37 -6.73 -15.86
C ASN A 59 11.01 -7.30 -16.31
N GLY A 60 9.89 -6.64 -15.95
CA GLY A 60 8.55 -7.07 -16.30
C GLY A 60 7.92 -8.10 -15.35
N GLU A 61 8.64 -8.57 -14.34
CA GLU A 61 8.10 -9.51 -13.36
C GLU A 61 7.09 -8.83 -12.42
N GLN A 62 6.11 -9.61 -11.95
CA GLN A 62 5.08 -9.17 -11.03
C GLN A 62 5.67 -8.77 -9.67
N GLN A 63 5.39 -7.55 -9.22
CA GLN A 63 5.67 -7.11 -7.87
C GLN A 63 4.42 -7.27 -6.99
N TYR A 64 4.51 -8.12 -5.96
CA TYR A 64 3.37 -8.42 -5.07
C TYR A 64 3.14 -7.28 -4.07
N THR A 65 2.53 -6.21 -4.53
CA THR A 65 2.28 -4.99 -3.76
C THR A 65 0.93 -4.98 -3.06
N VAL A 66 -0.02 -5.80 -3.51
CA VAL A 66 -1.30 -6.03 -2.83
C VAL A 66 -1.23 -7.32 -2.02
N ARG A 67 -1.78 -7.31 -0.80
CA ARG A 67 -1.57 -8.39 0.17
C ARG A 67 -2.78 -8.53 1.10
N MET A 68 -2.84 -9.66 1.77
CA MET A 68 -3.72 -9.80 2.94
C MET A 68 -3.16 -9.01 4.13
N LEU A 69 -4.00 -8.73 5.13
CA LEU A 69 -3.52 -8.11 6.38
C LEU A 69 -2.49 -9.02 7.05
N PRO A 70 -1.37 -8.47 7.52
CA PRO A 70 -0.35 -9.27 8.16
C PRO A 70 -0.79 -9.77 9.52
N THR A 71 -0.37 -10.99 9.86
CA THR A 71 -0.36 -11.51 11.23
C THR A 71 1.02 -11.29 11.85
N PRO A 72 1.16 -11.36 13.19
CA PRO A 72 2.49 -11.36 13.83
C PRO A 72 3.41 -12.45 13.25
N ALA A 73 2.86 -13.61 12.92
CA ALA A 73 3.58 -14.70 12.28
C ALA A 73 4.15 -14.30 10.92
N ASN A 74 3.37 -13.64 10.07
CA ASN A 74 3.83 -13.20 8.74
C ASN A 74 4.96 -12.18 8.79
N LEU A 75 4.99 -11.29 9.78
CA LEU A 75 5.94 -10.18 9.82
C LEU A 75 7.15 -10.43 10.71
N ILE A 76 6.98 -11.13 11.84
CA ILE A 76 8.03 -11.37 12.82
C ILE A 76 8.69 -12.71 12.56
N PHE A 77 7.91 -13.80 12.54
CA PHE A 77 8.46 -15.16 12.49
C PHE A 77 8.99 -15.55 11.11
N ARG A 78 8.43 -15.00 10.02
CA ARG A 78 8.88 -15.28 8.65
C ARG A 78 10.40 -15.18 8.47
N ARG A 79 11.03 -14.23 9.16
CA ARG A 79 12.48 -13.98 9.06
C ARG A 79 13.32 -15.08 9.73
N PHE A 80 12.72 -15.82 10.66
CA PHE A 80 13.41 -16.84 11.47
C PHE A 80 13.01 -18.27 11.10
N LEU A 81 12.05 -18.42 10.20
CA LEU A 81 11.57 -19.73 9.76
C LEU A 81 12.41 -20.29 8.60
N PRO A 82 12.51 -21.62 8.47
CA PRO A 82 13.07 -22.25 7.28
C PRO A 82 12.36 -21.77 6.00
N ASN A 83 13.10 -21.64 4.90
CA ASN A 83 12.60 -21.09 3.64
C ASN A 83 11.29 -21.75 3.16
N SER A 84 11.17 -23.08 3.28
CA SER A 84 9.97 -23.82 2.86
C SER A 84 8.69 -23.43 3.61
N TRP A 85 8.79 -23.13 4.91
CA TRP A 85 7.67 -22.66 5.71
C TRP A 85 7.35 -21.18 5.42
N GLY A 86 8.41 -20.38 5.24
CA GLY A 86 8.30 -18.99 4.83
C GLY A 86 7.60 -18.82 3.47
N GLU A 87 7.89 -19.70 2.51
CA GLU A 87 7.24 -19.70 1.19
C GLU A 87 5.74 -20.01 1.26
N LYS A 88 5.35 -21.03 2.03
CA LYS A 88 3.94 -21.40 2.21
C LYS A 88 3.13 -20.28 2.89
N MET A 89 3.72 -19.62 3.90
CA MET A 89 3.12 -18.43 4.54
C MET A 89 3.03 -17.25 3.58
N ASN A 90 4.06 -17.02 2.77
CA ASN A 90 4.11 -15.97 1.76
C ASN A 90 3.09 -16.19 0.64
N TYR A 91 2.83 -17.44 0.23
CA TYR A 91 1.92 -17.75 -0.86
C TYR A 91 0.52 -17.16 -0.64
N LYS A 92 -0.04 -17.35 0.56
CA LYS A 92 -1.33 -16.79 0.96
C LYS A 92 -1.26 -15.29 1.21
N TYR A 93 -0.25 -14.84 1.98
CA TYR A 93 -0.11 -13.44 2.37
C TYR A 93 0.10 -12.52 1.17
N LEU A 94 0.94 -12.92 0.22
CA LEU A 94 1.25 -12.16 -1.00
C LEU A 94 0.28 -12.43 -2.16
N LEU A 95 -0.81 -13.19 -1.94
CA LEU A 95 -1.78 -13.55 -2.96
C LEU A 95 -1.15 -14.18 -4.21
N LYS A 96 -0.09 -14.97 -4.05
CA LYS A 96 0.66 -15.58 -5.17
C LYS A 96 -0.15 -16.59 -5.98
N PHE A 97 -1.31 -17.02 -5.46
CA PHE A 97 -2.25 -17.89 -6.17
C PHE A 97 -3.12 -17.11 -7.18
N ASN A 98 -3.11 -15.78 -7.13
CA ASN A 98 -3.86 -14.94 -8.05
C ASN A 98 -2.97 -14.55 -9.24
N ASP A 99 -3.55 -14.52 -10.42
CA ASP A 99 -2.85 -14.16 -11.67
C ASP A 99 -2.66 -12.64 -11.87
N HIS A 100 -3.21 -11.82 -10.99
CA HIS A 100 -3.20 -10.36 -11.04
C HIS A 100 -3.78 -9.77 -12.34
N LYS A 101 -4.66 -10.52 -13.03
CA LYS A 101 -5.33 -10.06 -14.26
C LYS A 101 -6.72 -9.49 -14.02
N HIS A 102 -7.28 -9.72 -12.83
CA HIS A 102 -8.60 -9.28 -12.44
C HIS A 102 -8.53 -8.29 -11.29
N GLU A 103 -9.50 -7.40 -11.20
CA GLU A 103 -9.60 -6.47 -10.08
C GLU A 103 -9.92 -7.20 -8.78
N MET A 104 -9.39 -6.68 -7.66
CA MET A 104 -9.57 -7.27 -6.34
C MET A 104 -9.79 -6.19 -5.29
N ASN A 105 -10.77 -6.40 -4.41
CA ASN A 105 -10.95 -5.55 -3.23
C ASN A 105 -10.05 -6.10 -2.09
N ILE A 106 -8.95 -5.43 -1.80
CA ILE A 106 -7.84 -5.92 -0.97
C ILE A 106 -7.59 -4.98 0.21
N PRO A 107 -7.41 -5.50 1.44
CA PRO A 107 -7.26 -4.67 2.64
C PRO A 107 -5.87 -4.05 2.83
N TYR A 108 -4.85 -4.48 2.09
CA TYR A 108 -3.50 -3.93 2.19
C TYR A 108 -2.91 -3.67 0.81
N HIS A 109 -2.51 -2.44 0.58
CA HIS A 109 -1.80 -1.95 -0.60
C HIS A 109 -0.49 -1.30 -0.17
N HIS A 110 0.59 -1.64 -0.87
CA HIS A 110 1.93 -1.11 -0.57
C HIS A 110 2.02 0.38 -0.92
N GLY A 111 2.71 1.14 -0.08
CA GLY A 111 2.85 2.59 -0.20
C GLY A 111 3.55 3.11 -1.46
N CYS A 112 4.06 2.25 -2.34
CA CYS A 112 4.77 2.71 -3.54
C CYS A 112 3.88 3.49 -4.53
N PHE A 113 2.59 3.16 -4.60
CA PHE A 113 1.59 3.86 -5.42
C PHE A 113 0.21 3.69 -4.81
N MET A 114 -0.41 4.77 -4.35
CA MET A 114 -1.73 4.76 -3.74
C MET A 114 -2.52 5.98 -4.24
N PHE A 115 -3.53 5.74 -5.08
CA PHE A 115 -4.37 6.80 -5.63
C PHE A 115 -5.67 6.88 -4.83
N PHE A 116 -5.82 7.95 -4.05
CA PHE A 116 -6.90 8.13 -3.10
C PHE A 116 -8.00 9.04 -3.61
N ARG A 117 -9.24 8.77 -3.23
CA ARG A 117 -10.35 9.73 -3.25
C ARG A 117 -10.26 10.60 -2.00
N VAL A 118 -10.07 11.90 -2.17
CA VAL A 118 -9.77 12.84 -1.06
C VAL A 118 -10.90 12.88 -0.02
N LYS A 119 -12.15 12.90 -0.43
CA LYS A 119 -13.30 12.92 0.51
C LYS A 119 -13.32 11.76 1.52
N CYS A 120 -12.68 10.64 1.20
CA CYS A 120 -12.66 9.50 2.12
C CYS A 120 -11.76 9.72 3.35
N PHE A 121 -10.84 10.70 3.30
CA PHE A 121 -10.05 11.08 4.46
C PHE A 121 -10.88 11.70 5.58
N ASP A 122 -12.04 12.28 5.28
CA ASP A 122 -12.96 12.83 6.30
C ASP A 122 -13.47 11.72 7.23
N THR A 123 -13.69 10.52 6.70
CA THR A 123 -14.15 9.36 7.48
C THR A 123 -13.01 8.64 8.19
N VAL A 124 -11.86 8.44 7.51
CA VAL A 124 -10.81 7.53 8.02
C VAL A 124 -9.63 8.27 8.63
N GLY A 125 -9.51 9.59 8.43
CA GLY A 125 -8.37 10.40 8.82
C GLY A 125 -7.14 10.14 7.95
N LEU A 126 -6.07 10.84 8.24
CA LEU A 126 -4.80 10.81 7.52
C LEU A 126 -3.91 9.65 7.97
N PHE A 127 -2.68 9.57 7.43
CA PHE A 127 -1.69 8.61 7.91
C PHE A 127 -1.42 8.80 9.41
N ASP A 128 -1.29 7.71 10.14
CA ASP A 128 -0.97 7.73 11.57
C ASP A 128 0.53 8.02 11.77
N GLU A 129 0.85 9.24 12.19
CA GLU A 129 2.22 9.72 12.33
C GLU A 129 3.01 9.05 13.47
N ARG A 130 2.36 8.23 14.32
CA ARG A 130 3.05 7.39 15.30
C ARG A 130 3.94 6.34 14.63
N PHE A 131 3.65 6.01 13.38
CA PHE A 131 4.49 5.16 12.53
C PHE A 131 5.47 6.03 11.74
N PHE A 132 6.73 6.07 12.18
CA PHE A 132 7.76 6.84 11.48
C PHE A 132 8.04 6.29 10.07
N LEU A 133 8.11 4.95 9.98
CA LEU A 133 8.33 4.19 8.74
C LEU A 133 7.88 2.76 8.99
N TYR A 134 7.03 2.20 8.09
CA TYR A 134 6.33 0.93 8.28
C TYR A 134 5.52 0.89 9.61
N PRO A 135 4.32 0.47 9.69
CA PRO A 135 3.38 0.01 8.65
C PRO A 135 2.27 1.04 8.38
N GLU A 136 2.62 2.29 8.15
CA GLU A 136 1.66 3.38 7.91
C GLU A 136 0.78 3.11 6.69
N ASP A 137 1.32 2.44 5.66
CA ASP A 137 0.58 2.03 4.46
C ASP A 137 -0.45 0.93 4.78
N ILE A 138 -0.08 -0.05 5.62
CA ILE A 138 -1.01 -1.08 6.10
C ILE A 138 -2.13 -0.46 6.92
N ASP A 139 -1.80 0.48 7.80
CA ASP A 139 -2.77 1.13 8.69
C ASP A 139 -3.80 1.95 7.92
N ILE A 140 -3.36 2.80 6.99
CA ILE A 140 -4.28 3.64 6.21
C ILE A 140 -5.16 2.81 5.30
N THR A 141 -4.62 1.80 4.61
CA THR A 141 -5.40 0.94 3.73
C THR A 141 -6.39 0.08 4.51
N ARG A 142 -6.01 -0.45 5.67
CA ARG A 142 -6.91 -1.19 6.55
C ARG A 142 -8.06 -0.32 7.06
N ARG A 143 -7.81 0.95 7.41
CA ARG A 143 -8.87 1.90 7.81
C ARG A 143 -9.79 2.22 6.64
N MET A 144 -9.25 2.50 5.44
CA MET A 144 -10.04 2.72 4.24
C MET A 144 -10.92 1.51 3.92
N HIS A 145 -10.34 0.30 3.95
CA HIS A 145 -11.03 -0.95 3.61
C HIS A 145 -12.20 -1.30 4.56
N LYS A 146 -12.22 -0.74 5.78
CA LYS A 146 -13.35 -0.93 6.70
C LYS A 146 -14.62 -0.18 6.27
N HIS A 147 -14.49 0.87 5.51
CA HIS A 147 -15.58 1.78 5.17
C HIS A 147 -15.86 1.84 3.67
N PHE A 148 -14.87 1.51 2.85
CA PHE A 148 -14.89 1.68 1.40
C PHE A 148 -14.22 0.50 0.70
N ARG A 149 -14.38 0.41 -0.62
CA ARG A 149 -13.57 -0.51 -1.44
C ARG A 149 -12.16 0.06 -1.65
N THR A 150 -11.16 -0.78 -1.50
CA THR A 150 -9.75 -0.50 -1.78
C THR A 150 -9.27 -1.46 -2.86
N MET A 151 -9.11 -0.96 -4.08
CA MET A 151 -9.04 -1.80 -5.27
C MET A 151 -7.60 -1.97 -5.77
N PHE A 152 -7.21 -3.21 -6.00
CA PHE A 152 -6.22 -3.53 -7.02
C PHE A 152 -6.90 -3.51 -8.37
N TRP A 153 -6.41 -2.70 -9.30
CA TRP A 153 -6.98 -2.56 -10.63
C TRP A 153 -5.93 -2.74 -11.73
N PRO A 154 -5.91 -3.89 -12.45
CA PRO A 154 -4.90 -4.19 -13.45
C PRO A 154 -5.08 -3.45 -14.78
N GLY A 155 -6.13 -2.63 -14.94
CA GLY A 155 -6.35 -1.79 -16.13
C GLY A 155 -5.30 -0.69 -16.32
N ALA A 156 -4.43 -0.46 -15.32
CA ALA A 156 -3.25 0.36 -15.42
C ALA A 156 -2.01 -0.38 -14.89
N VAL A 157 -0.85 -0.10 -15.47
CA VAL A 157 0.43 -0.73 -15.12
C VAL A 157 1.47 0.33 -14.82
N VAL A 158 2.21 0.16 -13.72
CA VAL A 158 3.35 0.99 -13.35
C VAL A 158 4.58 0.15 -13.09
N THR A 159 5.77 0.72 -13.26
CA THR A 159 7.05 0.06 -12.97
C THR A 159 7.68 0.68 -11.74
N HIS A 160 8.06 -0.16 -10.75
CA HIS A 160 8.70 0.28 -9.52
C HIS A 160 10.08 -0.38 -9.37
N LYS A 161 11.15 0.40 -9.34
CA LYS A 161 12.53 -0.12 -9.24
C LYS A 161 12.81 -0.86 -7.94
N HIS A 162 12.11 -0.49 -6.88
CA HIS A 162 12.22 -1.11 -5.54
C HIS A 162 13.68 -1.27 -5.07
N CYS A 163 14.33 -0.16 -4.80
CA CYS A 163 15.64 -0.16 -4.16
C CYS A 163 15.50 -0.55 -2.68
N ALA A 164 15.43 -1.84 -2.36
CA ALA A 164 15.19 -2.46 -1.04
C ALA A 164 16.16 -1.97 0.07
N ALA A 165 16.23 -0.65 0.30
CA ALA A 165 17.15 0.01 1.23
C ALA A 165 16.94 -0.44 2.69
N SER A 166 15.73 -0.87 3.04
CA SER A 166 15.36 -1.28 4.40
C SER A 166 16.02 -2.59 4.88
N TYR A 167 16.49 -3.42 3.98
CA TYR A 167 17.16 -4.68 4.35
C TYR A 167 18.64 -4.50 4.73
N LYS A 168 19.21 -3.29 4.52
CA LYS A 168 20.66 -3.04 4.65
C LYS A 168 21.07 -2.42 5.99
N SER A 169 20.14 -2.14 6.93
CA SER A 169 20.48 -1.44 8.18
C SER A 169 19.77 -2.05 9.39
N ASN A 170 20.56 -2.43 10.40
CA ASN A 170 20.04 -2.90 11.70
C ASN A 170 19.15 -1.85 12.40
N LYS A 171 19.46 -0.55 12.23
CA LYS A 171 18.63 0.55 12.74
C LYS A 171 17.24 0.55 12.12
N MET A 172 17.14 0.33 10.82
CA MET A 172 15.86 0.25 10.12
C MET A 172 15.04 -0.97 10.53
N LEU A 173 15.72 -2.09 10.80
CA LEU A 173 15.08 -3.29 11.35
C LEU A 173 14.45 -3.02 12.73
N LEU A 174 15.17 -2.35 13.64
CA LEU A 174 14.64 -2.01 14.96
C LEU A 174 13.43 -1.06 14.88
N ILE A 175 13.47 -0.07 13.99
CA ILE A 175 12.34 0.82 13.73
C ILE A 175 11.14 0.02 13.23
N HIS A 176 11.36 -0.88 12.27
CA HIS A 176 10.32 -1.76 11.73
C HIS A 176 9.67 -2.59 12.85
N MET A 177 10.48 -3.29 13.66
CA MET A 177 9.96 -4.12 14.76
C MET A 177 9.15 -3.32 15.78
N LYS A 178 9.67 -2.15 16.23
CA LYS A 178 8.95 -1.26 17.15
C LYS A 178 7.59 -0.81 16.58
N ASN A 179 7.56 -0.43 15.32
CA ASN A 179 6.33 0.03 14.68
C ASN A 179 5.34 -1.12 14.42
N MET A 180 5.83 -2.34 14.16
CA MET A 180 4.96 -3.52 14.07
C MET A 180 4.28 -3.86 15.40
N ILE A 181 5.01 -3.76 16.53
CA ILE A 181 4.41 -3.91 17.85
C ILE A 181 3.32 -2.85 18.09
N LYS A 182 3.58 -1.58 17.76
CA LYS A 182 2.55 -0.52 17.84
C LYS A 182 1.32 -0.82 16.96
N TYR A 183 1.56 -1.35 15.75
CA TYR A 183 0.48 -1.71 14.85
C TYR A 183 -0.40 -2.82 15.43
N PHE A 184 0.20 -3.90 15.93
CA PHE A 184 -0.57 -4.99 16.53
C PHE A 184 -1.27 -4.56 17.81
N ASN A 185 -0.67 -3.69 18.64
CA ASN A 185 -1.35 -3.13 19.81
C ASN A 185 -2.55 -2.23 19.43
N LYS A 186 -2.49 -1.56 18.27
CA LYS A 186 -3.62 -0.75 17.77
C LYS A 186 -4.76 -1.60 17.23
N TRP A 187 -4.43 -2.77 16.66
CA TRP A 187 -5.41 -3.54 15.90
C TRP A 187 -5.84 -4.87 16.55
N GLY A 188 -5.32 -5.20 17.73
CA GLY A 188 -5.69 -6.34 18.58
C GLY A 188 -4.96 -7.60 18.20
#